data_1ac337f86d84a4ef6312ddf8455971c8
#
_entry.id   1ac337f86d84a4ef6312ddf8455971c8
#
_cell.length_a   1.000
_cell.length_b   1.000
_cell.length_c   1.000
_cell.angle_alpha   90.00
_cell.angle_beta   90.00
_cell.angle_gamma   90.00
#
_symmetry.space_group_name_H-M   'P 1'
#
loop_
_entity.id
_entity.type
_entity.pdbx_description
1 polymer ?
#
loop_
_entity_poly.entity_id
_entity_poly.type
_entity_poly.pdbx_seq_one_letter_code
_entity_poly.pdbx_strand_id
1 'polypeptide(L)'
;MQGIWEAIRDFANPCSVLTKSPLLLRDLPLMLQIAERTSSSACLSIPTLDEKAWRATEPHTPNPRARLEAVAELNRAGIPTGVLIAPLMPGINDAPHQVEPLLEAAIAAGATSIGGIALHLRGEVKGLFMQWLSEQRPDLLARYEQLYRRGAYAPVAERKRLAAMVRRGAPGPLRRISLSRAREDHPGPVIELCDAPDPVQQRLF
;
A
#
# COMPACT_ATOMS: atom_id res chain seq x y z
N MET A 1 18.67 -1.59 -1.93
CA MET A 1 17.84 -0.90 -0.90
C MET A 1 18.68 -0.30 0.22
N GLN A 2 19.72 -0.99 0.73
CA GLN A 2 20.51 -0.51 1.86
C GLN A 2 21.07 0.91 1.65
N GLY A 3 21.73 1.20 0.53
CA GLY A 3 22.26 2.55 0.26
C GLY A 3 21.21 3.66 0.20
N ILE A 4 19.94 3.32 -0.14
CA ILE A 4 18.84 4.30 -0.10
C ILE A 4 18.50 4.62 1.37
N TRP A 5 18.43 3.61 2.23
CA TRP A 5 18.19 3.80 3.66
C TRP A 5 19.30 4.59 4.33
N GLU A 6 20.56 4.31 3.97
CA GLU A 6 21.72 5.06 4.47
C GLU A 6 21.65 6.54 4.08
N ALA A 7 21.34 6.84 2.81
CA ALA A 7 21.16 8.21 2.36
C ALA A 7 19.99 8.92 3.10
N ILE A 8 18.83 8.26 3.27
CA ILE A 8 17.70 8.82 4.02
C ILE A 8 18.10 9.13 5.47
N ARG A 9 18.85 8.23 6.13
CA ARG A 9 19.37 8.42 7.48
C ARG A 9 20.34 9.62 7.53
N ASP A 10 21.31 9.66 6.64
CA ASP A 10 22.40 10.64 6.68
C ASP A 10 21.87 12.07 6.43
N PHE A 11 20.91 12.23 5.55
CA PHE A 11 20.24 13.51 5.29
C PHE A 11 19.03 13.78 6.20
N ALA A 12 18.73 12.90 7.16
CA ALA A 12 17.59 13.00 8.07
C ALA A 12 16.25 13.28 7.35
N ASN A 13 16.03 12.66 6.20
CA ASN A 13 14.79 12.82 5.45
C ASN A 13 13.67 11.98 6.07
N PRO A 14 12.46 12.55 6.27
CA PRO A 14 11.31 11.75 6.67
C PRO A 14 10.93 10.78 5.57
N CYS A 15 10.58 9.54 5.96
CA CYS A 15 10.25 8.51 4.98
C CYS A 15 9.04 7.67 5.38
N SER A 16 8.33 7.20 4.37
CA SER A 16 7.28 6.19 4.51
C SER A 16 7.43 5.16 3.40
N VAL A 17 7.43 3.88 3.75
CA VAL A 17 7.57 2.80 2.77
C VAL A 17 6.27 1.99 2.68
N LEU A 18 5.82 1.73 1.45
CA LEU A 18 4.73 0.79 1.16
C LEU A 18 5.31 -0.43 0.44
N THR A 19 5.07 -1.62 1.00
CA THR A 19 5.60 -2.87 0.43
C THR A 19 4.64 -4.05 0.62
N LYS A 20 4.84 -5.13 -0.13
CA LYS A 20 4.24 -6.46 0.09
C LYS A 20 5.23 -7.43 0.75
N SER A 21 6.46 -7.00 0.97
CA SER A 21 7.55 -7.89 1.40
C SER A 21 7.89 -7.72 2.89
N PRO A 22 7.86 -8.81 3.68
CA PRO A 22 8.39 -8.81 5.05
C PRO A 22 9.92 -8.65 5.09
N LEU A 23 10.61 -8.69 3.94
CA LEU A 23 12.05 -8.41 3.88
C LEU A 23 12.42 -7.00 4.36
N LEU A 24 11.45 -6.11 4.52
CA LEU A 24 11.63 -4.81 5.16
C LEU A 24 12.24 -4.94 6.57
N LEU A 25 12.00 -6.04 7.28
CA LEU A 25 12.56 -6.30 8.60
C LEU A 25 14.11 -6.34 8.61
N ARG A 26 14.76 -6.67 7.48
CA ARG A 26 16.22 -6.60 7.37
C ARG A 26 16.75 -5.18 7.48
N ASP A 27 15.94 -4.22 7.11
CA ASP A 27 16.31 -2.81 7.08
C ASP A 27 15.88 -2.09 8.39
N LEU A 28 15.25 -2.82 9.34
CA LEU A 28 14.76 -2.29 10.62
C LEU A 28 15.82 -1.49 11.41
N PRO A 29 17.10 -1.93 11.53
CA PRO A 29 18.10 -1.14 12.24
C PRO A 29 18.31 0.26 11.64
N LEU A 30 18.29 0.39 10.30
CA LEU A 30 18.40 1.68 9.63
C LEU A 30 17.11 2.52 9.80
N MET A 31 15.95 1.89 9.75
CA MET A 31 14.67 2.56 10.00
C MET A 31 14.61 3.15 11.42
N LEU A 32 15.13 2.45 12.42
CA LEU A 32 15.24 2.94 13.79
C LEU A 32 16.18 4.15 13.89
N GLN A 33 17.35 4.09 13.29
CA GLN A 33 18.28 5.23 13.24
C GLN A 33 17.66 6.47 12.56
N ILE A 34 16.85 6.26 11.53
CA ILE A 34 16.09 7.34 10.89
C ILE A 34 15.04 7.89 11.85
N ALA A 35 14.31 7.01 12.56
CA ALA A 35 13.25 7.39 13.49
C ALA A 35 13.77 8.21 14.69
N GLU A 36 15.03 8.06 15.09
CA GLU A 36 15.69 8.88 16.11
C GLU A 36 15.87 10.34 15.70
N ARG A 37 15.96 10.61 14.40
CA ARG A 37 16.27 11.95 13.86
C ARG A 37 15.10 12.60 13.14
N THR A 38 14.19 11.80 12.60
CA THR A 38 13.05 12.28 11.81
C THR A 38 11.92 11.25 11.85
N SER A 39 10.87 11.40 11.03
CA SER A 39 9.79 10.43 10.96
C SER A 39 10.11 9.26 10.03
N SER A 40 9.93 8.04 10.53
CA SER A 40 9.99 6.81 9.73
C SER A 40 8.70 6.02 9.96
N SER A 41 8.09 5.52 8.89
CA SER A 41 6.89 4.71 8.98
C SER A 41 6.83 3.68 7.86
N ALA A 42 6.00 2.64 8.06
CA ALA A 42 5.79 1.60 7.08
C ALA A 42 4.30 1.33 6.85
N CYS A 43 4.01 0.71 5.72
CA CYS A 43 2.69 0.17 5.43
C CYS A 43 2.86 -1.12 4.62
N LEU A 44 2.22 -2.21 5.06
CA LEU A 44 2.23 -3.46 4.31
C LEU A 44 0.90 -3.65 3.58
N SER A 45 1.00 -3.97 2.27
CA SER A 45 -0.16 -4.28 1.45
C SER A 45 -0.57 -5.73 1.64
N ILE A 46 -1.81 -5.96 2.11
CA ILE A 46 -2.37 -7.29 2.40
C ILE A 46 -3.80 -7.31 1.88
N PRO A 47 -4.05 -7.83 0.66
CA PRO A 47 -5.38 -7.77 0.06
C PRO A 47 -6.38 -8.78 0.64
N THR A 48 -5.90 -9.91 1.20
CA THR A 48 -6.74 -10.98 1.72
C THR A 48 -5.93 -11.93 2.61
N LEU A 49 -6.61 -12.65 3.52
CA LEU A 49 -6.07 -13.81 4.24
C LEU A 49 -6.54 -15.14 3.63
N ASP A 50 -7.48 -15.09 2.69
CA ASP A 50 -7.94 -16.29 1.97
C ASP A 50 -6.83 -16.79 1.05
N GLU A 51 -6.38 -18.03 1.31
CA GLU A 51 -5.23 -18.61 0.61
C GLU A 51 -5.51 -18.83 -0.87
N LYS A 52 -6.74 -19.21 -1.22
CA LYS A 52 -7.14 -19.45 -2.61
C LYS A 52 -7.14 -18.13 -3.39
N ALA A 53 -7.74 -17.07 -2.83
CA ALA A 53 -7.76 -15.76 -3.43
C ALA A 53 -6.34 -15.18 -3.55
N TRP A 54 -5.51 -15.31 -2.49
CA TRP A 54 -4.12 -14.85 -2.53
C TRP A 54 -3.32 -15.56 -3.63
N ARG A 55 -3.32 -16.89 -3.67
CA ARG A 55 -2.57 -17.66 -4.67
C ARG A 55 -3.03 -17.35 -6.10
N ALA A 56 -4.32 -17.10 -6.30
CA ALA A 56 -4.88 -16.79 -7.60
C ALA A 56 -4.53 -15.37 -8.08
N THR A 57 -4.42 -14.39 -7.17
CA THR A 57 -4.24 -12.98 -7.54
C THR A 57 -2.83 -12.45 -7.31
N GLU A 58 -2.07 -13.07 -6.41
CA GLU A 58 -0.70 -12.66 -6.04
C GLU A 58 0.25 -13.85 -5.86
N PRO A 59 0.38 -14.77 -6.85
CA PRO A 59 1.06 -16.06 -6.69
C PRO A 59 2.54 -15.97 -6.30
N HIS A 60 3.19 -14.86 -6.63
CA HIS A 60 4.62 -14.65 -6.38
C HIS A 60 4.91 -13.69 -5.22
N THR A 61 3.92 -13.40 -4.40
CA THR A 61 4.10 -12.53 -3.24
C THR A 61 4.23 -13.35 -1.94
N PRO A 62 4.89 -12.81 -0.91
CA PRO A 62 4.96 -13.45 0.39
C PRO A 62 3.59 -13.71 1.00
N ASN A 63 3.52 -14.74 1.84
CA ASN A 63 2.28 -15.11 2.53
C ASN A 63 1.68 -13.92 3.30
N PRO A 64 0.36 -13.67 3.21
CA PRO A 64 -0.31 -12.59 3.93
C PRO A 64 -0.08 -12.62 5.45
N ARG A 65 -0.02 -13.80 6.09
CA ARG A 65 0.25 -13.94 7.52
C ARG A 65 1.67 -13.49 7.88
N ALA A 66 2.67 -13.86 7.08
CA ALA A 66 4.05 -13.37 7.27
C ALA A 66 4.15 -11.84 7.13
N ARG A 67 3.30 -11.23 6.30
CA ARG A 67 3.19 -9.76 6.22
C ARG A 67 2.58 -9.15 7.49
N LEU A 68 1.57 -9.80 8.10
CA LEU A 68 1.00 -9.37 9.38
C LEU A 68 2.00 -9.52 10.53
N GLU A 69 2.78 -10.59 10.54
CA GLU A 69 3.87 -10.78 11.51
C GLU A 69 4.89 -9.63 11.40
N ALA A 70 5.25 -9.24 10.17
CA ALA A 70 6.12 -8.10 9.94
C ALA A 70 5.51 -6.77 10.42
N VAL A 71 4.20 -6.56 10.25
CA VAL A 71 3.49 -5.39 10.82
C VAL A 71 3.63 -5.39 12.35
N ALA A 72 3.40 -6.53 13.01
CA ALA A 72 3.51 -6.64 14.45
C ALA A 72 4.93 -6.38 14.96
N GLU A 73 5.94 -6.89 14.26
CA GLU A 73 7.35 -6.72 14.63
C GLU A 73 7.81 -5.28 14.47
N LEU A 74 7.48 -4.62 13.36
CA LEU A 74 7.81 -3.22 13.12
C LEU A 74 7.15 -2.30 14.16
N ASN A 75 5.86 -2.51 14.47
CA ASN A 75 5.16 -1.73 15.50
C ASN A 75 5.76 -1.96 16.88
N ARG A 76 6.11 -3.21 17.23
CA ARG A 76 6.75 -3.54 18.51
C ARG A 76 8.13 -2.88 18.64
N ALA A 77 8.85 -2.76 17.52
CA ALA A 77 10.14 -2.07 17.48
C ALA A 77 10.03 -0.53 17.50
N GLY A 78 8.82 0.04 17.45
CA GLY A 78 8.63 1.48 17.50
C GLY A 78 8.52 2.17 16.13
N ILE A 79 8.45 1.41 15.03
CA ILE A 79 8.19 1.94 13.69
C ILE A 79 6.69 1.90 13.41
N PRO A 80 5.99 3.06 13.38
CA PRO A 80 4.57 3.12 13.08
C PRO A 80 4.25 2.43 11.75
N THR A 81 3.51 1.33 11.81
CA THR A 81 3.26 0.49 10.64
C THR A 81 1.77 0.23 10.47
N GLY A 82 1.26 0.56 9.29
CA GLY A 82 -0.13 0.33 8.91
C GLY A 82 -0.33 -0.86 7.98
N VAL A 83 -1.59 -1.18 7.71
CA VAL A 83 -2.03 -2.19 6.73
C VAL A 83 -2.83 -1.52 5.62
N LEU A 84 -2.49 -1.82 4.37
CA LEU A 84 -3.25 -1.42 3.20
C LEU A 84 -3.93 -2.64 2.59
N ILE A 85 -5.26 -2.71 2.68
CA ILE A 85 -6.06 -3.74 2.02
C ILE A 85 -6.21 -3.35 0.55
N ALA A 86 -5.25 -3.78 -0.27
CA ALA A 86 -5.16 -3.40 -1.68
C ALA A 86 -4.49 -4.48 -2.53
N PRO A 87 -5.09 -4.78 -3.70
CA PRO A 87 -6.35 -4.24 -4.18
C PRO A 87 -7.58 -4.91 -3.56
N LEU A 88 -8.65 -4.13 -3.33
CA LEU A 88 -9.99 -4.67 -3.11
C LEU A 88 -10.64 -4.94 -4.46
N MET A 89 -11.03 -6.18 -4.68
CA MET A 89 -11.55 -6.71 -5.94
C MET A 89 -13.00 -7.17 -5.75
N PRO A 90 -14.00 -6.45 -6.31
CA PRO A 90 -15.41 -6.76 -6.13
C PRO A 90 -15.79 -8.21 -6.50
N GLY A 91 -16.30 -8.99 -5.56
CA GLY A 91 -16.69 -10.40 -5.74
C GLY A 91 -15.54 -11.40 -5.59
N ILE A 92 -14.30 -10.94 -5.32
CA ILE A 92 -13.13 -11.81 -5.13
C ILE A 92 -12.66 -11.80 -3.68
N ASN A 93 -12.43 -10.61 -3.11
CA ASN A 93 -11.94 -10.46 -1.74
C ASN A 93 -12.64 -9.35 -0.94
N ASP A 94 -13.84 -8.93 -1.36
CA ASP A 94 -14.60 -7.85 -0.74
C ASP A 94 -15.84 -8.35 0.04
N ALA A 95 -15.93 -9.64 0.30
CA ALA A 95 -17.00 -10.17 1.13
C ALA A 95 -16.72 -9.88 2.62
N PRO A 96 -17.73 -9.56 3.45
CA PRO A 96 -17.54 -9.29 4.88
C PRO A 96 -16.74 -10.37 5.60
N HIS A 97 -17.07 -11.64 5.39
CA HIS A 97 -16.38 -12.80 6.00
C HIS A 97 -14.91 -12.93 5.59
N GLN A 98 -14.44 -12.24 4.55
CA GLN A 98 -13.04 -12.19 4.14
C GLN A 98 -12.33 -10.94 4.69
N VAL A 99 -13.04 -9.83 4.77
CA VAL A 99 -12.47 -8.54 5.19
C VAL A 99 -12.42 -8.43 6.71
N GLU A 100 -13.45 -8.86 7.43
CA GLU A 100 -13.52 -8.77 8.88
C GLU A 100 -12.36 -9.50 9.59
N PRO A 101 -12.03 -10.76 9.26
CA PRO A 101 -10.88 -11.44 9.86
C PRO A 101 -9.54 -10.77 9.56
N LEU A 102 -9.41 -10.14 8.38
CA LEU A 102 -8.21 -9.38 8.04
C LEU A 102 -8.09 -8.10 8.86
N LEU A 103 -9.21 -7.40 9.10
CA LEU A 103 -9.25 -6.22 9.96
C LEU A 103 -8.88 -6.59 11.41
N GLU A 104 -9.47 -7.65 11.95
CA GLU A 104 -9.15 -8.16 13.30
C GLU A 104 -7.67 -8.53 13.42
N ALA A 105 -7.13 -9.25 12.43
CA ALA A 105 -5.72 -9.62 12.42
C ALA A 105 -4.78 -8.40 12.30
N ALA A 106 -5.15 -7.39 11.51
CA ALA A 106 -4.38 -6.15 11.40
C ALA A 106 -4.38 -5.36 12.72
N ILE A 107 -5.53 -5.31 13.39
CA ILE A 107 -5.66 -4.70 14.73
C ILE A 107 -4.80 -5.45 15.75
N ALA A 108 -4.90 -6.77 15.78
CA ALA A 108 -4.11 -7.61 16.68
C ALA A 108 -2.59 -7.48 16.42
N ALA A 109 -2.18 -7.22 15.17
CA ALA A 109 -0.80 -6.89 14.82
C ALA A 109 -0.38 -5.46 15.22
N GLY A 110 -1.26 -4.68 15.84
CA GLY A 110 -0.97 -3.31 16.27
C GLY A 110 -0.91 -2.30 15.12
N ALA A 111 -1.57 -2.56 13.99
CA ALA A 111 -1.55 -1.65 12.86
C ALA A 111 -1.98 -0.23 13.25
N THR A 112 -1.13 0.77 13.00
CA THR A 112 -1.38 2.17 13.33
C THR A 112 -2.35 2.85 12.36
N SER A 113 -2.56 2.24 11.20
CA SER A 113 -3.55 2.66 10.21
C SER A 113 -4.02 1.47 9.38
N ILE A 114 -5.29 1.47 8.98
CA ILE A 114 -5.83 0.48 8.05
C ILE A 114 -6.58 1.24 6.95
N GLY A 115 -6.20 1.00 5.70
CA GLY A 115 -6.83 1.61 4.54
C GLY A 115 -7.25 0.57 3.51
N GLY A 116 -8.18 0.94 2.62
CA GLY A 116 -8.61 0.08 1.52
C GLY A 116 -8.61 0.82 0.19
N ILE A 117 -8.06 0.19 -0.84
CA ILE A 117 -8.02 0.75 -2.20
C ILE A 117 -8.61 -0.27 -3.18
N ALA A 118 -9.62 0.19 -3.94
CA ALA A 118 -10.20 -0.59 -5.02
C ALA A 118 -9.18 -0.84 -6.14
N LEU A 119 -9.29 -1.97 -6.82
CA LEU A 119 -8.46 -2.35 -7.95
C LEU A 119 -8.40 -1.24 -9.02
N HIS A 120 -7.20 -1.01 -9.55
CA HIS A 120 -6.94 -0.14 -10.69
C HIS A 120 -6.48 -0.97 -11.89
N LEU A 121 -7.13 -0.79 -13.03
CA LEU A 121 -6.82 -1.51 -14.27
C LEU A 121 -6.32 -0.53 -15.34
N ARG A 122 -5.06 -0.14 -15.25
CA ARG A 122 -4.43 0.81 -16.18
C ARG A 122 -3.70 0.09 -17.30
N GLY A 123 -3.76 0.66 -18.51
CA GLY A 123 -3.03 0.18 -19.67
C GLY A 123 -3.28 -1.30 -19.97
N GLU A 124 -2.24 -2.03 -20.25
CA GLU A 124 -2.26 -3.46 -20.58
C GLU A 124 -2.74 -4.36 -19.43
N VAL A 125 -2.58 -3.91 -18.18
CA VAL A 125 -3.03 -4.66 -16.99
C VAL A 125 -4.52 -4.97 -17.06
N LYS A 126 -5.33 -4.10 -17.69
CA LYS A 126 -6.76 -4.36 -17.87
C LYS A 126 -7.00 -5.60 -18.73
N GLY A 127 -6.32 -5.71 -19.86
CA GLY A 127 -6.43 -6.88 -20.75
C GLY A 127 -6.04 -8.16 -20.05
N LEU A 128 -4.89 -8.18 -19.39
CA LEU A 128 -4.38 -9.34 -18.64
C LEU A 128 -5.34 -9.76 -17.52
N PHE A 129 -5.85 -8.80 -16.76
CA PHE A 129 -6.79 -9.09 -15.69
C PHE A 129 -8.12 -9.62 -16.20
N MET A 130 -8.66 -9.06 -17.28
CA MET A 130 -9.91 -9.54 -17.89
C MET A 130 -9.75 -10.93 -18.50
N GLN A 131 -8.60 -11.24 -19.09
CA GLN A 131 -8.28 -12.59 -19.55
C GLN A 131 -8.23 -13.56 -18.35
N TRP A 132 -7.46 -13.24 -17.31
CA TRP A 132 -7.42 -14.04 -16.10
C TRP A 132 -8.82 -14.27 -15.50
N LEU A 133 -9.64 -13.22 -15.48
CA LEU A 133 -11.00 -13.28 -14.95
C LEU A 133 -11.88 -14.23 -15.78
N SER A 134 -11.78 -14.20 -17.11
CA SER A 134 -12.54 -15.10 -18.00
C SER A 134 -12.18 -16.57 -17.78
N GLU A 135 -10.95 -16.86 -17.39
CA GLU A 135 -10.46 -18.21 -17.12
C GLU A 135 -10.80 -18.71 -15.70
N GLN A 136 -10.63 -17.85 -14.69
CA GLN A 136 -10.71 -18.22 -13.29
C GLN A 136 -12.06 -17.88 -12.63
N ARG A 137 -12.73 -16.84 -13.08
CA ARG A 137 -14.00 -16.32 -12.53
C ARG A 137 -14.90 -15.75 -13.62
N PRO A 138 -15.32 -16.58 -14.59
CA PRO A 138 -16.20 -16.16 -15.69
C PRO A 138 -17.53 -15.54 -15.19
N ASP A 139 -17.99 -15.95 -14.00
CA ASP A 139 -19.14 -15.38 -13.31
C ASP A 139 -19.05 -13.88 -13.03
N LEU A 140 -17.84 -13.34 -12.93
CA LEU A 140 -17.59 -11.93 -12.65
C LEU A 140 -17.27 -11.10 -13.89
N LEU A 141 -17.06 -11.70 -15.04
CA LEU A 141 -16.57 -11.02 -16.25
C LEU A 141 -17.47 -9.83 -16.62
N ALA A 142 -18.77 -10.06 -16.79
CA ALA A 142 -19.72 -9.00 -17.17
C ALA A 142 -19.77 -7.86 -16.14
N ARG A 143 -19.65 -8.18 -14.84
CA ARG A 143 -19.57 -7.18 -13.77
C ARG A 143 -18.34 -6.29 -13.90
N TYR A 144 -17.18 -6.87 -14.18
CA TYR A 144 -15.94 -6.11 -14.32
C TYR A 144 -15.89 -5.29 -15.62
N GLU A 145 -16.43 -5.80 -16.73
CA GLU A 145 -16.63 -5.03 -17.94
C GLU A 145 -17.44 -3.77 -17.69
N GLN A 146 -18.53 -3.89 -16.93
CA GLN A 146 -19.37 -2.75 -16.56
C GLN A 146 -18.63 -1.78 -15.61
N LEU A 147 -17.96 -2.29 -14.55
CA LEU A 147 -17.25 -1.47 -13.57
C LEU A 147 -16.12 -0.65 -14.22
N TYR A 148 -15.39 -1.25 -15.15
CA TYR A 148 -14.24 -0.61 -15.79
C TYR A 148 -14.51 -0.12 -17.21
N ARG A 149 -15.80 0.01 -17.59
CA ARG A 149 -16.20 0.48 -18.92
C ARG A 149 -15.64 1.87 -19.26
N ARG A 150 -15.62 2.76 -18.27
CA ARG A 150 -15.22 4.17 -18.43
C ARG A 150 -13.71 4.43 -18.22
N GLY A 151 -12.91 3.42 -17.97
CA GLY A 151 -11.47 3.60 -17.78
C GLY A 151 -10.86 2.69 -16.70
N ALA A 152 -9.73 3.11 -16.16
CA ALA A 152 -8.91 2.34 -15.25
C ALA A 152 -9.46 2.23 -13.82
N TYR A 153 -10.45 3.01 -13.45
CA TYR A 153 -10.98 3.10 -12.09
C TYR A 153 -12.42 2.63 -12.02
N ALA A 154 -12.74 1.86 -11.00
CA ALA A 154 -14.12 1.56 -10.66
C ALA A 154 -14.89 2.86 -10.35
N PRO A 155 -16.24 2.89 -10.56
CA PRO A 155 -17.07 4.05 -10.27
C PRO A 155 -16.86 4.58 -8.83
N VAL A 156 -17.04 5.88 -8.64
CA VAL A 156 -16.85 6.55 -7.34
C VAL A 156 -17.70 5.90 -6.25
N ALA A 157 -18.95 5.51 -6.56
CA ALA A 157 -19.83 4.84 -5.62
C ALA A 157 -19.26 3.51 -5.13
N GLU A 158 -18.71 2.68 -6.03
CA GLU A 158 -18.10 1.40 -5.67
C GLU A 158 -16.82 1.60 -4.85
N ARG A 159 -15.96 2.53 -5.25
CA ARG A 159 -14.76 2.87 -4.47
C ARG A 159 -15.10 3.36 -3.06
N LYS A 160 -16.16 4.16 -2.91
CA LYS A 160 -16.65 4.62 -1.60
C LYS A 160 -17.21 3.47 -0.78
N ARG A 161 -17.95 2.53 -1.39
CA ARG A 161 -18.48 1.33 -0.73
C ARG A 161 -17.35 0.49 -0.14
N LEU A 162 -16.34 0.15 -0.95
CA LEU A 162 -15.18 -0.63 -0.53
C LEU A 162 -14.38 0.07 0.59
N ALA A 163 -14.12 1.35 0.45
CA ALA A 163 -13.43 2.12 1.48
C ALA A 163 -14.25 2.25 2.79
N ALA A 164 -15.59 2.32 2.71
CA ALA A 164 -16.45 2.36 3.88
C ALA A 164 -16.46 1.03 4.63
N MET A 165 -16.41 -0.11 3.92
CA MET A 165 -16.32 -1.43 4.53
C MET A 165 -15.07 -1.57 5.41
N VAL A 166 -13.92 -1.15 4.91
CA VAL A 166 -12.67 -1.16 5.68
C VAL A 166 -12.73 -0.22 6.88
N ARG A 167 -13.29 0.99 6.71
CA ARG A 167 -13.39 1.97 7.81
C ARG A 167 -14.31 1.55 8.95
N ARG A 168 -15.38 0.80 8.68
CA ARG A 168 -16.32 0.35 9.73
C ARG A 168 -15.71 -0.67 10.68
N GLY A 169 -14.78 -1.49 10.21
CA GLY A 169 -14.09 -2.48 11.01
C GLY A 169 -12.82 -1.98 11.68
N ALA A 170 -12.38 -0.76 11.36
CA ALA A 170 -11.17 -0.19 11.95
C ALA A 170 -11.49 0.58 13.24
N PRO A 171 -10.83 0.30 14.39
CA PRO A 171 -11.09 1.00 15.64
C PRO A 171 -10.53 2.42 15.61
N GLY A 172 -11.39 3.39 15.94
CA GLY A 172 -11.00 4.78 16.21
C GLY A 172 -10.54 5.60 15.00
N PRO A 173 -10.17 6.87 15.22
CA PRO A 173 -9.59 7.71 14.20
C PRO A 173 -8.15 7.27 13.92
N LEU A 174 -8.00 6.31 13.03
CA LEU A 174 -6.69 5.96 12.49
C LEU A 174 -6.09 7.22 11.87
N ARG A 175 -4.96 7.66 12.39
CA ARG A 175 -4.25 8.84 11.89
C ARG A 175 -4.10 8.69 10.37
N ARG A 176 -4.78 9.54 9.62
CA ARG A 176 -4.44 9.76 8.23
C ARG A 176 -2.97 10.17 8.22
N ILE A 177 -2.11 9.33 7.66
CA ILE A 177 -0.79 9.78 7.24
C ILE A 177 -1.06 10.74 6.08
N SER A 178 -1.30 12.00 6.40
CA SER A 178 -1.39 13.05 5.40
C SER A 178 0.04 13.36 4.99
N LEU A 179 0.44 12.94 3.82
CA LEU A 179 1.69 13.36 3.17
C LEU A 179 1.79 14.90 3.02
N SER A 180 0.71 15.63 3.30
CA SER A 180 0.66 17.08 3.22
C SER A 180 1.21 17.81 4.46
N ARG A 181 1.38 17.14 5.61
CA ARG A 181 1.85 17.80 6.84
C ARG A 181 3.38 17.95 6.95
N ALA A 182 4.14 17.23 6.12
CA ALA A 182 5.61 17.35 6.09
C ALA A 182 6.11 18.66 5.45
N ARG A 183 5.21 19.50 4.88
CA ARG A 183 5.57 20.74 4.23
C ARG A 183 5.44 22.00 5.09
N GLU A 184 4.78 21.93 6.24
CA GLU A 184 4.46 23.15 7.02
C GLU A 184 5.42 23.43 8.18
N ASP A 185 6.19 22.44 8.65
CA ASP A 185 7.00 22.60 9.87
C ASP A 185 8.53 22.70 9.67
N HIS A 186 9.03 22.61 8.44
CA HIS A 186 10.44 22.90 8.16
C HIS A 186 10.55 23.74 6.89
N PRO A 187 10.96 24.98 7.00
CA PRO A 187 11.49 25.73 5.85
C PRO A 187 12.82 25.05 5.48
N GLY A 188 12.75 24.09 4.55
CA GLY A 188 13.96 23.53 3.94
C GLY A 188 14.80 24.65 3.31
N PRO A 189 16.13 24.45 3.17
CA PRO A 189 16.97 25.42 2.51
C PRO A 189 16.40 25.73 1.12
N VAL A 190 16.22 27.00 0.82
CA VAL A 190 15.86 27.48 -0.51
C VAL A 190 17.00 27.06 -1.43
N ILE A 191 16.80 26.00 -2.19
CA ILE A 191 17.70 25.65 -3.29
C ILE A 191 17.33 26.63 -4.41
N GLU A 192 18.12 27.68 -4.59
CA GLU A 192 18.10 28.46 -5.82
C GLU A 192 18.41 27.48 -6.97
N LEU A 193 17.38 27.17 -7.74
CA LEU A 193 17.55 26.47 -9.02
C LEU A 193 18.35 27.41 -9.93
N CYS A 194 19.63 27.10 -10.13
CA CYS A 194 20.38 27.69 -11.22
C CYS A 194 19.67 27.33 -12.54
N ASP A 195 19.12 28.35 -13.19
CA ASP A 195 18.54 28.26 -14.54
C ASP A 195 19.68 28.05 -15.56
N ALA A 196 20.12 26.77 -15.68
CA ALA A 196 20.90 26.35 -16.83
C ALA A 196 20.48 24.89 -17.15
N PRO A 197 19.89 24.60 -18.30
CA PRO A 197 19.56 23.24 -18.67
C PRO A 197 20.86 22.47 -18.93
N ASP A 198 21.03 21.35 -18.21
CA ASP A 198 22.11 20.40 -18.40
C ASP A 198 22.02 19.80 -19.82
N PRO A 199 23.05 19.97 -20.69
CA PRO A 199 23.06 19.47 -22.05
C PRO A 199 23.06 17.92 -22.17
N VAL A 200 23.19 17.20 -21.06
CA VAL A 200 23.17 15.72 -21.04
C VAL A 200 21.75 15.15 -21.02
N GLN A 201 20.74 15.90 -20.52
CA GLN A 201 19.36 15.43 -20.47
C GLN A 201 18.64 15.44 -21.83
N GLN A 202 19.17 16.11 -22.85
CA GLN A 202 18.54 16.14 -24.19
C GLN A 202 18.80 14.90 -25.07
N ARG A 203 19.51 13.89 -24.60
CA ARG A 203 19.85 12.67 -25.38
C ARG A 203 19.10 11.41 -24.96
N LEU A 204 18.12 11.48 -24.07
CA LEU A 204 17.41 10.32 -23.54
C LEU A 204 15.91 10.27 -23.87
N PHE A 205 15.46 11.08 -24.84
CA PHE A 205 14.10 10.98 -25.40
C PHE A 205 14.16 11.04 -26.92
#